data_7c62cd892cbe9ab8f7cdce03487737f1
#
_entry.id   7c62cd892cbe9ab8f7cdce03487737f1
#
_cell.length_a   1.000
_cell.length_b   1.000
_cell.length_c   1.000
_cell.angle_alpha   90.00
_cell.angle_beta   90.00
_cell.angle_gamma   90.00
#
_symmetry.space_group_name_H-M   'P 1'
#
loop_
_entity.id
_entity.type
_entity.pdbx_description
1 polymer ?
#
loop_
_entity_poly.entity_id
_entity_poly.type
_entity_poly.pdbx_seq_one_letter_code
_entity_poly.pdbx_strand_id
1 'polypeptide(L)'
;YQLMNKIVDADGKTVKKYKADYEDISDTLTSSQWDAIHSGMREVVSTMDRFQGFDIPVAGKTGTAQQTGHANHGLFIGYAPYDDPEITIAVRIANGYSSHNAATAARNVISYYYKETSMKDIKEMKAAGVNGNTGNSVAD
;
A
#
# COMPACT_ATOMS: atom_id res chain seq x y z
N TYR A 1 7.62 5.68 13.02
CA TYR A 1 6.23 6.12 12.84
C TYR A 1 5.93 7.27 13.79
N GLN A 2 5.33 8.34 13.30
CA GLN A 2 4.93 9.48 14.11
C GLN A 2 3.42 9.68 13.99
N LEU A 3 2.69 9.42 15.06
CA LEU A 3 1.24 9.63 15.12
C LEU A 3 0.87 11.08 15.38
N MET A 4 1.72 11.80 16.11
CA MET A 4 1.48 13.18 16.50
C MET A 4 2.47 14.10 15.79
N ASN A 5 1.95 14.99 14.95
CA ASN A 5 2.77 15.98 14.24
C ASN A 5 2.88 17.30 15.02
N LYS A 6 1.74 17.84 15.48
CA LYS A 6 1.69 19.09 16.22
C LYS A 6 0.47 19.17 17.13
N ILE A 7 0.57 19.98 18.17
CA ILE A 7 -0.55 20.44 18.99
C ILE A 7 -0.86 21.86 18.56
N VAL A 8 -2.12 22.17 18.36
CA VAL A 8 -2.62 23.52 18.08
C VAL A 8 -3.60 23.97 19.17
N ASP A 9 -3.71 25.28 19.39
CA ASP A 9 -4.75 25.87 20.24
C ASP A 9 -6.09 25.97 19.50
N ALA A 10 -7.09 26.57 20.17
CA ALA A 10 -8.42 26.74 19.61
C ALA A 10 -8.47 27.59 18.32
N ASP A 11 -7.49 28.48 18.15
CA ASP A 11 -7.37 29.35 16.98
C ASP A 11 -6.52 28.74 15.86
N GLY A 12 -6.07 27.48 16.02
CA GLY A 12 -5.27 26.74 15.03
C GLY A 12 -3.77 27.09 15.07
N LYS A 13 -3.32 27.90 16.02
CA LYS A 13 -1.91 28.25 16.18
C LYS A 13 -1.14 27.09 16.79
N THR A 14 0.04 26.79 16.23
CA THR A 14 0.89 25.71 16.72
C THR A 14 1.47 26.03 18.11
N VAL A 15 1.09 25.23 19.08
CA VAL A 15 1.60 25.28 20.46
C VAL A 15 2.89 24.46 20.60
N LYS A 16 2.89 23.25 19.99
CA LYS A 16 4.04 22.36 20.02
C LYS A 16 4.13 21.59 18.70
N LYS A 17 5.34 21.46 18.17
CA LYS A 17 5.65 20.62 17.00
C LYS A 17 6.53 19.47 17.44
N TYR A 18 6.23 18.28 16.92
CA TYR A 18 7.04 17.08 17.14
C TYR A 18 7.90 16.86 15.89
N LYS A 19 9.16 16.46 16.10
CA LYS A 19 10.02 15.99 15.01
C LYS A 19 9.85 14.49 14.88
N ALA A 20 9.88 13.98 13.65
CA ALA A 20 9.98 12.56 13.41
C ALA A 20 11.29 12.05 14.02
N ASP A 21 11.18 10.96 14.75
CA ASP A 21 12.32 10.19 15.24
C ASP A 21 12.34 8.85 14.52
N TYR A 22 13.48 8.45 14.00
CA TYR A 22 13.64 7.20 13.24
C TYR A 22 15.02 6.64 13.47
N GLU A 23 15.08 5.33 13.45
CA GLU A 23 16.33 4.56 13.43
C GLU A 23 16.57 4.12 11.98
N ASP A 24 17.77 4.40 11.49
CA ASP A 24 18.21 3.91 10.19
C ASP A 24 18.68 2.45 10.35
N ILE A 25 18.01 1.56 9.63
CA ILE A 25 18.31 0.12 9.65
C ILE A 25 18.97 -0.36 8.36
N SER A 26 19.40 0.54 7.48
CA SER A 26 19.99 0.19 6.18
C SER A 26 21.22 -0.69 6.31
N ASP A 27 22.01 -0.50 7.37
CA ASP A 27 23.24 -1.26 7.65
C ASP A 27 22.99 -2.60 8.39
N THR A 28 21.73 -2.93 8.71
CA THR A 28 21.41 -4.18 9.45
C THR A 28 21.50 -5.43 8.59
N LEU A 29 21.41 -5.28 7.27
CA LEU A 29 21.50 -6.34 6.28
C LEU A 29 22.56 -5.99 5.22
N THR A 30 23.13 -7.00 4.59
CA THR A 30 24.00 -6.80 3.43
C THR A 30 23.19 -6.37 2.21
N SER A 31 23.83 -5.70 1.23
CA SER A 31 23.16 -5.30 -0.02
C SER A 31 22.48 -6.48 -0.70
N SER A 32 23.13 -7.65 -0.75
CA SER A 32 22.51 -8.84 -1.38
C SER A 32 21.27 -9.35 -0.64
N GLN A 33 21.21 -9.17 0.68
CA GLN A 33 19.99 -9.51 1.45
C GLN A 33 18.87 -8.51 1.19
N TRP A 34 19.18 -7.22 1.11
CA TRP A 34 18.22 -6.20 0.71
C TRP A 34 17.69 -6.45 -0.71
N ASP A 35 18.57 -6.74 -1.66
CA ASP A 35 18.21 -7.05 -3.05
C ASP A 35 17.29 -8.26 -3.12
N ALA A 36 17.54 -9.31 -2.33
CA ALA A 36 16.69 -10.49 -2.28
C ALA A 36 15.29 -10.16 -1.74
N ILE A 37 15.19 -9.33 -0.70
CA ILE A 37 13.91 -8.88 -0.16
C ILE A 37 13.13 -8.07 -1.19
N HIS A 38 13.79 -7.09 -1.81
CA HIS A 38 13.18 -6.21 -2.80
C HIS A 38 12.72 -6.98 -4.05
N SER A 39 13.55 -7.90 -4.53
CA SER A 39 13.20 -8.78 -5.66
C SER A 39 11.99 -9.66 -5.33
N GLY A 40 11.96 -10.26 -4.14
CA GLY A 40 10.81 -11.04 -3.69
C GLY A 40 9.53 -10.21 -3.58
N MET A 41 9.62 -8.96 -3.08
CA MET A 41 8.47 -8.04 -3.06
C MET A 41 8.00 -7.66 -4.47
N ARG A 42 8.94 -7.49 -5.42
CA ARG A 42 8.62 -7.22 -6.82
C ARG A 42 7.92 -8.41 -7.47
N GLU A 43 8.40 -9.61 -7.23
CA GLU A 43 7.83 -10.84 -7.77
C GLU A 43 6.40 -11.05 -7.28
N VAL A 44 6.12 -10.84 -5.99
CA VAL A 44 4.76 -10.93 -5.45
C VAL A 44 3.79 -10.05 -6.23
N VAL A 45 4.14 -8.78 -6.48
CA VAL A 45 3.25 -7.85 -7.20
C VAL A 45 3.15 -8.19 -8.68
N SER A 46 4.24 -8.64 -9.31
CA SER A 46 4.25 -8.99 -10.74
C SER A 46 3.34 -10.17 -11.09
N THR A 47 3.12 -11.08 -10.13
CA THR A 47 2.23 -12.24 -10.31
C THR A 47 0.78 -11.97 -9.91
N MET A 48 0.49 -10.81 -9.32
CA MET A 48 -0.87 -10.47 -8.89
C MET A 48 -1.73 -9.97 -10.05
N ASP A 49 -2.89 -10.59 -10.28
CA ASP A 49 -3.86 -10.18 -11.30
C ASP A 49 -4.24 -8.69 -11.21
N ARG A 50 -4.26 -8.15 -9.99
CA ARG A 50 -4.62 -6.77 -9.72
C ARG A 50 -3.63 -5.75 -10.29
N PHE A 51 -2.39 -6.16 -10.55
CA PHE A 51 -1.34 -5.33 -11.13
C PHE A 51 -1.01 -5.69 -12.59
N GLN A 52 -1.74 -6.63 -13.19
CA GLN A 52 -1.58 -6.92 -14.60
C GLN A 52 -1.94 -5.70 -15.46
N GLY A 53 -1.08 -5.39 -16.43
CA GLY A 53 -1.24 -4.21 -17.29
C GLY A 53 -1.07 -2.87 -16.54
N PHE A 54 -0.42 -2.87 -15.38
CA PHE A 54 -0.07 -1.65 -14.66
C PHE A 54 1.37 -1.26 -15.02
N ASP A 55 1.54 -0.10 -15.66
CA ASP A 55 2.81 0.32 -16.24
C ASP A 55 3.85 0.71 -15.19
N ILE A 56 3.41 1.12 -14.01
CA ILE A 56 4.31 1.50 -12.92
C ILE A 56 4.80 0.23 -12.19
N PRO A 57 6.12 -0.03 -12.15
CA PRO A 57 6.65 -1.18 -11.45
C PRO A 57 6.51 -1.00 -9.94
N VAL A 58 5.67 -1.81 -9.31
CA VAL A 58 5.42 -1.79 -7.86
C VAL A 58 6.06 -3.00 -7.21
N ALA A 59 6.67 -2.82 -6.06
CA ALA A 59 7.08 -3.90 -5.17
C ALA A 59 6.22 -3.86 -3.90
N GLY A 60 5.84 -5.03 -3.36
CA GLY A 60 4.99 -5.04 -2.17
C GLY A 60 4.78 -6.43 -1.58
N LYS A 61 4.09 -6.45 -0.45
CA LYS A 61 3.72 -7.67 0.27
C LYS A 61 2.29 -7.58 0.75
N THR A 62 1.55 -8.64 0.50
CA THR A 62 0.20 -8.82 1.02
C THR A 62 0.22 -9.43 2.41
N GLY A 63 -0.84 -9.22 3.16
CA GLY A 63 -1.05 -9.88 4.44
C GLY A 63 -2.54 -10.05 4.71
N THR A 64 -2.91 -11.17 5.28
CA THR A 64 -4.26 -11.44 5.77
C THR A 64 -4.17 -11.73 7.26
N ALA A 65 -4.75 -10.86 8.07
CA ALA A 65 -4.76 -11.03 9.52
C ALA A 65 -6.12 -11.57 9.96
N GLN A 66 -6.11 -12.77 10.54
CA GLN A 66 -7.31 -13.42 11.05
C GLN A 66 -7.78 -12.77 12.34
N GLN A 67 -9.10 -12.73 12.52
CA GLN A 67 -9.75 -12.28 13.74
C GLN A 67 -10.90 -13.22 14.09
N THR A 68 -10.89 -13.75 15.31
CA THR A 68 -11.94 -14.68 15.77
C THR A 68 -13.31 -14.00 15.74
N GLY A 69 -14.27 -14.63 15.07
CA GLY A 69 -15.66 -14.16 15.00
C GLY A 69 -15.90 -12.99 14.02
N HIS A 70 -14.90 -12.58 13.26
CA HIS A 70 -15.00 -11.49 12.28
C HIS A 70 -14.31 -11.87 10.96
N ALA A 71 -14.63 -11.13 9.90
CA ALA A 71 -13.92 -11.25 8.65
C ALA A 71 -12.44 -10.82 8.79
N ASN A 72 -11.56 -11.45 8.03
CA ASN A 72 -10.14 -11.15 8.04
C ASN A 72 -9.84 -9.70 7.66
N HIS A 73 -8.77 -9.16 8.20
CA HIS A 73 -8.24 -7.87 7.75
C HIS A 73 -7.38 -8.06 6.49
N GLY A 74 -7.62 -7.26 5.47
CA GLY A 74 -6.76 -7.19 4.29
C GLY A 74 -5.64 -6.19 4.50
N LEU A 75 -4.41 -6.59 4.20
CA LEU A 75 -3.20 -5.79 4.39
C LEU A 75 -2.37 -5.77 3.10
N PHE A 76 -1.78 -4.63 2.81
CA PHE A 76 -0.76 -4.48 1.77
C PHE A 76 0.24 -3.41 2.18
N ILE A 77 1.52 -3.69 1.99
CA ILE A 77 2.59 -2.70 2.06
C ILE A 77 3.36 -2.72 0.75
N GLY A 78 3.86 -1.59 0.30
CA GLY A 78 4.63 -1.54 -0.93
C GLY A 78 5.24 -0.18 -1.20
N TYR A 79 5.94 -0.10 -2.31
CA TYR A 79 6.55 1.12 -2.83
C TYR A 79 6.57 1.13 -4.36
N ALA A 80 6.69 2.31 -4.92
CA ALA A 80 6.74 2.54 -6.35
C ALA A 80 7.56 3.81 -6.71
N PRO A 81 8.23 3.87 -7.88
CA PRO A 81 8.55 2.72 -8.74
C PRO A 81 9.53 1.75 -8.05
N TYR A 82 9.65 0.52 -8.55
CA TYR A 82 10.56 -0.47 -7.99
C TYR A 82 12.03 -0.04 -8.05
N ASP A 83 12.46 0.49 -9.20
CA ASP A 83 13.85 0.81 -9.47
C ASP A 83 14.31 2.15 -8.83
N ASP A 84 13.39 3.10 -8.64
CA ASP A 84 13.66 4.41 -8.03
C ASP A 84 12.45 4.84 -7.17
N PRO A 85 12.35 4.35 -5.93
CA PRO A 85 11.17 4.54 -5.09
C PRO A 85 10.89 6.01 -4.74
N GLU A 86 9.72 6.52 -5.14
CA GLU A 86 9.23 7.85 -4.81
C GLU A 86 8.13 7.84 -3.77
N ILE A 87 7.33 6.76 -3.71
CA ILE A 87 6.21 6.64 -2.78
C ILE A 87 6.21 5.28 -2.08
N THR A 88 5.96 5.29 -0.79
CA THR A 88 5.65 4.09 -0.02
C THR A 88 4.19 4.11 0.39
N ILE A 89 3.57 2.94 0.46
CA ILE A 89 2.16 2.80 0.81
C ILE A 89 1.96 1.67 1.81
N ALA A 90 1.11 1.90 2.80
CA ALA A 90 0.60 0.88 3.70
C ALA A 90 -0.92 0.97 3.76
N VAL A 91 -1.59 -0.12 3.43
CA VAL A 91 -3.04 -0.22 3.43
C VAL A 91 -3.49 -1.29 4.42
N ARG A 92 -4.44 -0.95 5.27
CA ARG A 92 -5.16 -1.88 6.13
C ARG A 92 -6.66 -1.66 5.96
N ILE A 93 -7.36 -2.69 5.54
CA ILE A 93 -8.82 -2.69 5.47
C ILE A 93 -9.34 -3.59 6.58
N ALA A 94 -9.94 -2.98 7.61
CA ALA A 94 -10.55 -3.74 8.69
C ALA A 94 -11.74 -4.56 8.14
N ASN A 95 -11.78 -5.84 8.48
CA ASN A 95 -12.78 -6.79 7.97
C ASN A 95 -12.87 -6.80 6.43
N GLY A 96 -11.73 -6.59 5.78
CA GLY A 96 -11.62 -6.47 4.32
C GLY A 96 -11.67 -7.79 3.55
N TYR A 97 -11.88 -8.90 4.23
CA TYR A 97 -11.95 -10.28 3.72
C TYR A 97 -10.64 -10.80 3.14
N SER A 98 -10.06 -10.12 2.17
CA SER A 98 -8.87 -10.54 1.45
C SER A 98 -7.84 -9.42 1.34
N SER A 99 -6.57 -9.80 1.33
CA SER A 99 -5.44 -8.91 1.05
C SER A 99 -5.48 -8.31 -0.36
N HIS A 100 -6.16 -8.97 -1.32
CA HIS A 100 -6.37 -8.46 -2.67
C HIS A 100 -7.13 -7.12 -2.68
N ASN A 101 -8.07 -6.92 -1.75
CA ASN A 101 -8.79 -5.65 -1.62
C ASN A 101 -7.85 -4.51 -1.19
N ALA A 102 -6.92 -4.80 -0.27
CA ALA A 102 -5.89 -3.84 0.14
C ALA A 102 -4.90 -3.53 -1.00
N ALA A 103 -4.50 -4.54 -1.77
CA ALA A 103 -3.65 -4.38 -2.94
C ALA A 103 -4.33 -3.54 -4.04
N THR A 104 -5.63 -3.73 -4.28
CA THR A 104 -6.42 -2.92 -5.22
C THR A 104 -6.47 -1.45 -4.77
N ALA A 105 -6.71 -1.21 -3.48
CA ALA A 105 -6.70 0.15 -2.93
C ALA A 105 -5.32 0.81 -3.09
N ALA A 106 -4.24 0.08 -2.80
CA ALA A 106 -2.88 0.56 -3.00
C ALA A 106 -2.60 0.93 -4.46
N ARG A 107 -2.96 0.04 -5.40
CA ARG A 107 -2.83 0.30 -6.84
C ARG A 107 -3.55 1.58 -7.26
N ASN A 108 -4.79 1.77 -6.81
CA ASN A 108 -5.57 2.96 -7.15
C ASN A 108 -4.92 4.25 -6.63
N VAL A 109 -4.36 4.22 -5.41
CA VAL A 109 -3.64 5.37 -4.85
C VAL A 109 -2.37 5.67 -5.65
N ILE A 110 -1.59 4.64 -6.01
CA ILE A 110 -0.38 4.79 -6.82
C ILE A 110 -0.74 5.35 -8.20
N SER A 111 -1.76 4.79 -8.87
CA SER A 111 -2.25 5.26 -10.17
C SER A 111 -2.69 6.73 -10.12
N TYR A 112 -3.37 7.14 -9.05
CA TYR A 112 -3.74 8.54 -8.85
C TYR A 112 -2.53 9.44 -8.63
N TYR A 113 -1.55 9.00 -7.83
CA TYR A 113 -0.33 9.74 -7.57
C TYR A 113 0.45 10.06 -8.85
N TYR A 114 0.56 9.08 -9.74
CA TYR A 114 1.20 9.23 -11.05
C TYR A 114 0.28 9.82 -12.14
N LYS A 115 -0.94 10.23 -11.79
CA LYS A 115 -1.92 10.84 -12.68
C LYS A 115 -2.38 9.95 -13.85
N GLU A 116 -2.26 8.64 -13.70
CA GLU A 116 -2.79 7.67 -14.68
C GLU A 116 -4.30 7.51 -14.59
N THR A 117 -4.88 7.84 -13.44
CA THR A 117 -6.33 7.79 -13.22
C THR A 117 -6.81 9.01 -12.45
N SER A 118 -8.08 9.34 -12.61
CA SER A 118 -8.73 10.42 -11.87
C SER A 118 -9.45 9.89 -10.62
N MET A 119 -9.67 10.79 -9.65
CA MET A 119 -10.48 10.46 -8.47
C MET A 119 -11.92 10.07 -8.86
N LYS A 120 -12.45 10.58 -9.98
CA LYS A 120 -13.75 10.21 -10.52
C LYS A 120 -13.75 8.74 -10.96
N ASP A 121 -12.75 8.33 -11.74
CA ASP A 121 -12.62 6.97 -12.23
C ASP A 121 -12.45 5.96 -11.09
N ILE A 122 -11.67 6.31 -10.06
CA ILE A 122 -11.52 5.49 -8.86
C ILE A 122 -12.87 5.29 -8.16
N LYS A 123 -13.65 6.36 -7.97
CA LYS A 123 -14.97 6.29 -7.32
C LYS A 123 -15.98 5.50 -8.15
N GLU A 124 -15.87 5.55 -9.47
CA GLU A 124 -16.72 4.80 -10.40
C GLU A 124 -16.19 3.36 -10.63
N MET A 125 -15.14 2.94 -9.91
CA MET A 125 -14.44 1.65 -10.08
C MET A 125 -13.91 1.41 -11.51
N LYS A 126 -13.66 2.49 -12.25
CA LYS A 126 -13.14 2.48 -13.61
C LYS A 126 -11.63 2.68 -13.68
N ALA A 127 -10.91 2.53 -12.57
CA ALA A 127 -9.46 2.65 -12.56
C ALA A 127 -8.84 1.67 -13.55
N ALA A 128 -7.87 2.13 -14.34
CA ALA A 128 -7.25 1.37 -15.41
C ALA A 128 -6.87 -0.07 -14.95
N GLY A 129 -7.30 -1.07 -15.71
CA GLY A 129 -6.98 -2.48 -15.49
C GLY A 129 -7.76 -3.20 -14.38
N VAL A 130 -8.72 -2.56 -13.74
CA VAL A 130 -9.64 -3.28 -12.84
C VAL A 130 -10.82 -3.78 -13.68
N ASN A 131 -10.71 -4.96 -14.25
CA ASN A 131 -11.87 -5.66 -14.79
C ASN A 131 -12.82 -5.93 -13.62
N GLY A 132 -14.03 -5.37 -13.69
CA GLY A 132 -15.04 -5.37 -12.64
C GLY A 132 -15.64 -6.74 -12.30
N ASN A 133 -14.82 -7.78 -12.27
CA ASN A 133 -15.24 -9.07 -11.75
C ASN A 133 -15.07 -9.07 -10.21
N THR A 134 -16.07 -8.48 -9.54
CA THR A 134 -16.25 -8.63 -8.10
C THR A 134 -16.76 -10.03 -7.78
N GLY A 135 -16.05 -11.05 -8.24
CA GLY A 135 -16.27 -12.40 -7.79
C GLY A 135 -16.03 -12.46 -6.29
N ASN A 136 -17.07 -12.73 -5.52
CA ASN A 136 -16.98 -13.19 -4.14
C ASN A 136 -16.12 -14.46 -4.10
N SER A 137 -14.81 -14.35 -4.12
CA SER A 137 -13.94 -15.44 -3.73
C SER A 137 -13.80 -15.40 -2.22
N VAL A 138 -14.59 -16.22 -1.57
CA VAL A 138 -14.44 -16.62 -0.17
C VAL A 138 -13.14 -17.42 -0.09
N ALA A 139 -12.33 -17.06 0.89
CA ALA A 139 -11.19 -17.81 1.45
C ALA A 139 -9.94 -18.00 0.54
N ASP A 140 -8.87 -17.37 0.98
CA ASP A 140 -7.51 -17.92 0.95
C ASP A 140 -7.31 -18.82 2.17
#